data_1b338db220659622b3eb9428b6c70c68
#
_entry.id   1b338db220659622b3eb9428b6c70c68
#
_cell.length_a   1.000
_cell.length_b   1.000
_cell.length_c   1.000
_cell.angle_alpha   90.00
_cell.angle_beta   90.00
_cell.angle_gamma   90.00
#
_symmetry.space_group_name_H-M   'P 1'
#
loop_
_entity.id
_entity.type
_entity.pdbx_description
1 polymer ?
#
loop_
_entity_poly.entity_id
_entity_poly.type
_entity_poly.pdbx_seq_one_letter_code
_entity_poly.pdbx_strand_id
1 'polypeptide(L)'
;MSDQLDQMIARVRKGAMTRREFVGRTTAMGVSAGLAGALFTKAAHADEPKKGGVLRVGMTGGESTNTLDPALSASPNPYMILNTWGETLVSVDSSGALDMRLAEEVSSNADATEWKFKIRQGVEFHGGGTLTAEDVVATLKRHTDEKSQSGALGIVQGISEMSAEGDMVTLKLASANADLPFLIGDYHLIIQPGGGVDNPAAGIGTGAYKVTSYEPGVIATFERNPNYWDSSRGHADGVEILTINDDTARTAAIQAGQVHMIDRVDPKIVELLKSTPEVIVERASGPGHYVFIMHCDKAPFDNNDLRMALKMAINRQELVDKVLGGFGSRGNDFPINAAYPM
;
A
#
# COMPACT_ATOMS: atom_id res chain seq x y z
N MET A 1 -18.60 -5.62 21.45
CA MET A 1 -19.78 -6.05 20.63
C MET A 1 -19.76 -5.38 19.26
N SER A 2 -19.45 -4.09 19.15
CA SER A 2 -19.27 -3.39 17.85
C SER A 2 -18.16 -4.01 17.00
N ASP A 3 -16.96 -4.18 17.52
CA ASP A 3 -15.80 -4.67 16.76
C ASP A 3 -15.97 -6.07 16.15
N GLN A 4 -16.64 -6.98 16.87
CA GLN A 4 -16.92 -8.32 16.35
C GLN A 4 -17.99 -8.30 15.26
N LEU A 5 -18.99 -7.44 15.38
CA LEU A 5 -20.01 -7.26 14.34
C LEU A 5 -19.40 -6.65 13.09
N ASP A 6 -18.54 -5.64 13.24
CA ASP A 6 -17.86 -4.97 12.13
C ASP A 6 -16.91 -5.92 11.39
N GLN A 7 -16.19 -6.78 12.12
CA GLN A 7 -15.37 -7.85 11.52
C GLN A 7 -16.22 -8.86 10.72
N MET A 8 -17.38 -9.25 11.24
CA MET A 8 -18.27 -10.15 10.52
C MET A 8 -18.88 -9.49 9.28
N ILE A 9 -19.25 -8.21 9.36
CA ILE A 9 -19.72 -7.40 8.22
C ILE A 9 -18.63 -7.34 7.15
N ALA A 10 -17.38 -7.08 7.53
CA ALA A 10 -16.25 -7.06 6.61
C ALA A 10 -16.03 -8.41 5.92
N ARG A 11 -16.21 -9.54 6.64
CA ARG A 11 -16.13 -10.88 6.04
C ARG A 11 -17.28 -11.18 5.08
N VAL A 12 -18.49 -10.69 5.37
CA VAL A 12 -19.63 -10.80 4.43
C VAL A 12 -19.35 -10.02 3.16
N ARG A 13 -18.86 -8.77 3.26
CA ARG A 13 -18.46 -7.93 2.12
C ARG A 13 -17.40 -8.61 1.22
N LYS A 14 -16.47 -9.35 1.83
CA LYS A 14 -15.44 -10.12 1.12
C LYS A 14 -15.93 -11.48 0.58
N GLY A 15 -17.21 -11.82 0.72
CA GLY A 15 -17.73 -13.14 0.37
C GLY A 15 -17.22 -14.29 1.26
N ALA A 16 -16.49 -13.98 2.32
CA ALA A 16 -15.82 -14.95 3.21
C ALA A 16 -16.71 -15.44 4.37
N MET A 17 -18.02 -15.11 4.36
CA MET A 17 -19.00 -15.55 5.34
C MET A 17 -20.38 -15.71 4.69
N THR A 18 -21.00 -16.88 4.88
CA THR A 18 -22.34 -17.18 4.36
C THR A 18 -23.42 -16.49 5.21
N ARG A 19 -24.62 -16.30 4.61
CA ARG A 19 -25.79 -15.75 5.32
C ARG A 19 -26.11 -16.56 6.59
N ARG A 20 -26.04 -17.87 6.52
CA ARG A 20 -26.35 -18.76 7.65
C ARG A 20 -25.36 -18.57 8.79
N GLU A 21 -24.06 -18.48 8.48
CA GLU A 21 -23.01 -18.24 9.48
C GLU A 21 -23.13 -16.86 10.10
N PHE A 22 -23.36 -15.83 9.29
CA PHE A 22 -23.51 -14.46 9.78
C PHE A 22 -24.71 -14.34 10.71
N VAL A 23 -25.90 -14.78 10.27
CA VAL A 23 -27.13 -14.73 11.08
C VAL A 23 -26.98 -15.56 12.35
N GLY A 24 -26.40 -16.76 12.27
CA GLY A 24 -26.18 -17.61 13.44
C GLY A 24 -25.25 -16.99 14.49
N ARG A 25 -24.16 -16.37 14.06
CA ARG A 25 -23.18 -15.71 14.97
C ARG A 25 -23.74 -14.40 15.55
N THR A 26 -24.41 -13.59 14.76
CA THR A 26 -25.00 -12.33 15.24
C THR A 26 -26.17 -12.54 16.17
N THR A 27 -27.00 -13.58 15.95
CA THR A 27 -28.07 -13.95 16.89
C THR A 27 -27.50 -14.48 18.21
N ALA A 28 -26.40 -15.21 18.21
CA ALA A 28 -25.67 -15.62 19.42
C ALA A 28 -25.13 -14.42 20.22
N MET A 29 -24.95 -13.26 19.57
CA MET A 29 -24.56 -11.99 20.20
C MET A 29 -25.74 -11.13 20.63
N GLY A 30 -26.98 -11.63 20.54
CA GLY A 30 -28.21 -10.94 20.95
C GLY A 30 -28.87 -10.08 19.87
N VAL A 31 -28.42 -10.15 18.62
CA VAL A 31 -29.05 -9.46 17.49
C VAL A 31 -30.23 -10.29 17.01
N SER A 32 -31.43 -9.70 16.86
CA SER A 32 -32.59 -10.45 16.34
C SER A 32 -32.31 -11.00 14.93
N ALA A 33 -32.85 -12.17 14.60
CA ALA A 33 -32.65 -12.81 13.30
C ALA A 33 -33.11 -11.92 12.12
N GLY A 34 -34.13 -11.12 12.28
CA GLY A 34 -34.61 -10.17 11.29
C GLY A 34 -33.60 -9.06 11.04
N LEU A 35 -33.08 -8.46 12.11
CA LEU A 35 -32.04 -7.42 12.02
C LEU A 35 -30.73 -8.00 11.47
N ALA A 36 -30.33 -9.20 11.91
CA ALA A 36 -29.18 -9.90 11.39
C ALA A 36 -29.31 -10.19 9.88
N GLY A 37 -30.49 -10.61 9.43
CA GLY A 37 -30.78 -10.81 8.01
C GLY A 37 -30.70 -9.51 7.19
N ALA A 38 -31.22 -8.40 7.73
CA ALA A 38 -31.13 -7.09 7.09
C ALA A 38 -29.69 -6.58 7.02
N LEU A 39 -28.93 -6.74 8.10
CA LEU A 39 -27.49 -6.40 8.15
C LEU A 39 -26.68 -7.24 7.16
N PHE A 40 -26.96 -8.55 7.04
CA PHE A 40 -26.34 -9.38 6.04
C PHE A 40 -26.63 -8.90 4.62
N THR A 41 -27.92 -8.64 4.32
CA THR A 41 -28.31 -8.15 2.99
C THR A 41 -27.63 -6.81 2.67
N LYS A 42 -27.58 -5.88 3.63
CA LYS A 42 -26.86 -4.60 3.46
C LYS A 42 -25.36 -4.81 3.30
N ALA A 43 -24.76 -5.76 4.00
CA ALA A 43 -23.35 -6.07 3.90
C ALA A 43 -22.98 -6.84 2.60
N ALA A 44 -23.85 -7.75 2.17
CA ALA A 44 -23.68 -8.54 0.94
C ALA A 44 -23.96 -7.72 -0.34
N HIS A 45 -24.81 -6.72 -0.24
CA HIS A 45 -24.95 -5.66 -1.23
C HIS A 45 -24.05 -4.49 -0.80
N ALA A 46 -22.76 -4.77 -0.57
CA ALA A 46 -21.76 -3.71 -0.63
C ALA A 46 -22.00 -3.03 -1.97
N ASP A 47 -22.34 -1.73 -1.94
CA ASP A 47 -22.71 -0.97 -3.13
C ASP A 47 -21.72 -1.32 -4.25
N GLU A 48 -22.23 -1.74 -5.40
CA GLU A 48 -21.36 -1.94 -6.55
C GLU A 48 -20.54 -0.66 -6.72
N PRO A 49 -19.22 -0.77 -6.99
CA PRO A 49 -18.39 0.41 -7.12
C PRO A 49 -19.01 1.39 -8.10
N LYS A 50 -19.17 2.64 -7.70
CA LYS A 50 -19.68 3.68 -8.59
C LYS A 50 -18.70 3.85 -9.73
N LYS A 51 -19.20 3.70 -10.97
CA LYS A 51 -18.40 3.88 -12.19
C LYS A 51 -18.51 5.32 -12.67
N GLY A 52 -17.41 5.80 -13.25
CA GLY A 52 -17.34 7.14 -13.84
C GLY A 52 -16.92 8.23 -12.87
N GLY A 53 -16.85 9.46 -13.38
CA GLY A 53 -16.40 10.62 -12.65
C GLY A 53 -14.89 10.65 -12.37
N VAL A 54 -14.44 11.71 -11.68
CA VAL A 54 -13.03 11.90 -11.33
C VAL A 54 -12.87 11.79 -9.82
N LEU A 55 -12.01 10.87 -9.38
CA LEU A 55 -11.62 10.74 -7.97
C LEU A 55 -10.51 11.75 -7.64
N ARG A 56 -10.77 12.68 -6.72
CA ARG A 56 -9.79 13.66 -6.25
C ARG A 56 -9.29 13.27 -4.88
N VAL A 57 -7.95 13.21 -4.74
CA VAL A 57 -7.27 12.82 -3.50
C VAL A 57 -6.32 13.93 -3.08
N GLY A 58 -6.47 14.44 -1.87
CA GLY A 58 -5.55 15.41 -1.27
C GLY A 58 -4.51 14.70 -0.42
N MET A 59 -3.24 14.72 -0.81
CA MET A 59 -2.15 13.99 -0.16
C MET A 59 -1.09 14.92 0.40
N THR A 60 -0.51 14.51 1.54
CA THR A 60 0.71 15.13 2.08
C THR A 60 1.98 14.49 1.52
N GLY A 61 3.12 15.17 1.65
CA GLY A 61 4.44 14.65 1.32
C GLY A 61 4.83 14.80 -0.15
N GLY A 62 4.18 15.71 -0.87
CA GLY A 62 4.60 16.07 -2.22
C GLY A 62 5.60 17.24 -2.20
N GLU A 63 6.64 17.15 -3.03
CA GLU A 63 7.71 18.14 -3.16
C GLU A 63 8.08 18.34 -4.63
N SER A 64 8.63 19.51 -4.97
CA SER A 64 9.05 19.85 -6.33
C SER A 64 10.19 18.96 -6.87
N THR A 65 10.88 18.25 -6.01
CA THR A 65 11.93 17.29 -6.36
C THR A 65 11.42 15.87 -6.63
N ASN A 66 10.12 15.62 -6.42
CA ASN A 66 9.55 14.29 -6.68
C ASN A 66 9.58 13.95 -8.18
N THR A 67 9.59 12.67 -8.47
CA THR A 67 9.66 12.13 -9.82
C THR A 67 8.73 10.95 -9.98
N LEU A 68 8.40 10.59 -11.22
CA LEU A 68 7.70 9.35 -11.53
C LEU A 68 8.62 8.12 -11.59
N ASP A 69 9.93 8.28 -11.38
CA ASP A 69 10.83 7.13 -11.25
C ASP A 69 10.54 6.37 -9.95
N PRO A 70 10.08 5.10 -10.02
CA PRO A 70 9.77 4.31 -8.83
C PRO A 70 10.95 4.17 -7.88
N ALA A 71 12.18 4.09 -8.41
CA ALA A 71 13.39 3.90 -7.61
C ALA A 71 13.61 4.99 -6.56
N LEU A 72 13.13 6.21 -6.80
CA LEU A 72 13.42 7.41 -6.01
C LEU A 72 12.24 7.87 -5.14
N SER A 73 11.17 7.11 -5.07
CA SER A 73 9.99 7.46 -4.26
C SER A 73 10.28 7.32 -2.77
N ALA A 74 10.00 8.36 -1.99
CA ALA A 74 10.35 8.37 -0.56
C ALA A 74 9.25 8.94 0.36
N SER A 75 8.06 9.25 -0.14
CA SER A 75 7.00 9.88 0.66
C SER A 75 5.60 9.45 0.21
N PRO A 76 4.54 9.68 1.03
CA PRO A 76 3.18 9.20 0.76
C PRO A 76 2.60 9.64 -0.57
N ASN A 77 2.82 10.89 -0.98
CA ASN A 77 2.26 11.41 -2.24
C ASN A 77 2.83 10.68 -3.47
N PRO A 78 4.17 10.61 -3.70
CA PRO A 78 4.73 9.79 -4.77
C PRO A 78 4.32 8.32 -4.69
N TYR A 79 4.26 7.73 -3.49
CA TYR A 79 3.79 6.37 -3.29
C TYR A 79 2.37 6.15 -3.84
N MET A 80 1.42 7.05 -3.54
CA MET A 80 0.07 6.98 -4.07
C MET A 80 0.06 7.14 -5.60
N ILE A 81 0.85 8.09 -6.13
CA ILE A 81 1.00 8.32 -7.56
C ILE A 81 1.50 7.06 -8.26
N LEU A 82 2.56 6.43 -7.75
CA LEU A 82 3.14 5.21 -8.32
C LEU A 82 2.12 4.06 -8.36
N ASN A 83 1.40 3.82 -7.27
CA ASN A 83 0.39 2.75 -7.21
C ASN A 83 -0.86 3.05 -8.05
N THR A 84 -1.03 4.26 -8.55
CA THR A 84 -2.13 4.62 -9.46
C THR A 84 -1.85 4.16 -10.88
N TRP A 85 -0.60 4.28 -11.37
CA TRP A 85 -0.23 3.92 -12.73
C TRP A 85 0.58 2.63 -12.85
N GLY A 86 1.20 2.17 -11.77
CA GLY A 86 2.12 1.04 -11.80
C GLY A 86 1.64 -0.14 -10.97
N GLU A 87 2.18 -1.31 -11.26
CA GLU A 87 1.96 -2.54 -10.50
C GLU A 87 3.28 -3.29 -10.29
N THR A 88 3.33 -4.01 -9.18
CA THR A 88 4.39 -4.95 -8.83
C THR A 88 3.96 -6.39 -9.14
N LEU A 89 4.83 -7.37 -8.97
CA LEU A 89 4.48 -8.79 -9.14
C LEU A 89 3.39 -9.24 -8.19
N VAL A 90 3.46 -8.76 -6.96
CA VAL A 90 2.54 -9.08 -5.86
C VAL A 90 2.29 -7.84 -5.03
N SER A 91 1.23 -7.84 -4.25
CA SER A 91 0.98 -6.84 -3.22
C SER A 91 0.62 -7.52 -1.90
N VAL A 92 0.48 -6.75 -0.83
CA VAL A 92 0.01 -7.24 0.46
C VAL A 92 -1.37 -6.64 0.73
N ASP A 93 -2.33 -7.49 0.99
CA ASP A 93 -3.70 -7.03 1.27
C ASP A 93 -3.84 -6.48 2.70
N SER A 94 -5.01 -5.93 3.02
CA SER A 94 -5.29 -5.37 4.35
C SER A 94 -5.29 -6.40 5.49
N SER A 95 -5.25 -7.69 5.19
CA SER A 95 -5.11 -8.77 6.17
C SER A 95 -3.65 -9.20 6.38
N GLY A 96 -2.72 -8.65 5.60
CA GLY A 96 -1.31 -9.05 5.56
C GLY A 96 -1.05 -10.25 4.65
N ALA A 97 -2.04 -10.73 3.90
CA ALA A 97 -1.85 -11.83 2.97
C ALA A 97 -1.30 -11.36 1.63
N LEU A 98 -0.54 -12.23 0.98
CA LEU A 98 0.00 -11.97 -0.35
C LEU A 98 -1.13 -11.95 -1.39
N ASP A 99 -1.22 -10.86 -2.16
CA ASP A 99 -2.17 -10.68 -3.27
C ASP A 99 -1.41 -10.75 -4.59
N MET A 100 -1.75 -11.72 -5.45
CA MET A 100 -1.13 -11.94 -6.75
C MET A 100 -1.55 -10.84 -7.73
N ARG A 101 -0.57 -10.08 -8.25
CA ARG A 101 -0.81 -9.01 -9.22
C ARG A 101 -0.32 -9.43 -10.60
N LEU A 102 0.85 -8.94 -11.00
CA LEU A 102 1.46 -9.31 -12.29
C LEU A 102 2.02 -10.74 -12.29
N ALA A 103 2.28 -11.33 -11.13
CA ALA A 103 2.46 -12.76 -10.99
C ALA A 103 1.13 -13.46 -10.74
N GLU A 104 0.90 -14.61 -11.38
CA GLU A 104 -0.25 -15.50 -11.14
C GLU A 104 0.05 -16.52 -10.06
N GLU A 105 1.29 -17.00 -10.03
CA GLU A 105 1.77 -18.02 -9.12
C GLU A 105 3.16 -17.67 -8.61
N VAL A 106 3.41 -18.06 -7.37
CA VAL A 106 4.72 -17.94 -6.71
C VAL A 106 5.04 -19.30 -6.05
N SER A 107 6.28 -19.73 -6.21
CA SER A 107 6.77 -20.96 -5.58
C SER A 107 8.25 -20.88 -5.26
N SER A 108 8.73 -21.68 -4.31
CA SER A 108 10.14 -21.78 -3.97
C SER A 108 10.60 -23.24 -3.91
N ASN A 109 11.93 -23.42 -3.94
CA ASN A 109 12.53 -24.67 -3.50
C ASN A 109 12.41 -24.83 -1.96
N ALA A 110 12.74 -26.02 -1.44
CA ALA A 110 12.59 -26.33 -0.01
C ALA A 110 13.40 -25.40 0.92
N ASP A 111 14.53 -24.89 0.44
CA ASP A 111 15.45 -24.07 1.21
C ASP A 111 15.20 -22.56 1.05
N ALA A 112 14.16 -22.15 0.31
CA ALA A 112 13.85 -20.75 0.00
C ALA A 112 15.06 -19.96 -0.56
N THR A 113 15.91 -20.63 -1.35
CA THR A 113 17.05 -20.04 -2.06
C THR A 113 16.78 -19.83 -3.54
N GLU A 114 15.73 -20.41 -4.08
CA GLU A 114 15.26 -20.19 -5.45
C GLU A 114 13.75 -19.95 -5.43
N TRP A 115 13.34 -18.86 -6.07
CA TRP A 115 11.94 -18.46 -6.21
C TRP A 115 11.54 -18.38 -7.67
N LYS A 116 10.33 -18.82 -7.98
CA LYS A 116 9.74 -18.77 -9.31
C LYS A 116 8.45 -17.99 -9.28
N PHE A 117 8.31 -17.05 -10.22
CA PHE A 117 7.14 -16.23 -10.40
C PHE A 117 6.61 -16.46 -11.81
N LYS A 118 5.39 -16.97 -11.92
CA LYS A 118 4.72 -17.11 -13.21
C LYS A 118 4.03 -15.81 -13.56
N ILE A 119 4.41 -15.21 -14.66
CA ILE A 119 3.94 -13.88 -15.10
C ILE A 119 2.61 -14.01 -15.81
N ARG A 120 1.66 -13.14 -15.41
CA ARG A 120 0.33 -13.05 -16.01
C ARG A 120 0.42 -12.69 -17.49
N GLN A 121 -0.24 -13.51 -18.30
CA GLN A 121 -0.26 -13.31 -19.76
C GLN A 121 -1.32 -12.30 -20.18
N GLY A 122 -1.07 -11.59 -21.28
CA GLY A 122 -2.03 -10.65 -21.89
C GLY A 122 -2.15 -9.31 -21.15
N VAL A 123 -1.31 -9.00 -20.18
CA VAL A 123 -1.25 -7.69 -19.54
C VAL A 123 -0.55 -6.71 -20.48
N GLU A 124 -1.19 -5.55 -20.74
CA GLU A 124 -0.66 -4.53 -21.63
C GLU A 124 -0.07 -3.35 -20.84
N PHE A 125 1.06 -2.82 -21.29
CA PHE A 125 1.57 -1.55 -20.81
C PHE A 125 0.79 -0.36 -21.36
N HIS A 126 0.74 0.75 -20.65
CA HIS A 126 0.06 1.98 -21.05
C HIS A 126 0.50 2.53 -22.40
N GLY A 127 1.77 2.37 -22.74
CA GLY A 127 2.36 2.80 -24.01
C GLY A 127 2.22 1.79 -25.15
N GLY A 128 1.53 0.67 -24.92
CA GLY A 128 1.47 -0.47 -25.83
C GLY A 128 2.56 -1.50 -25.54
N GLY A 129 2.40 -2.68 -26.14
CA GLY A 129 3.23 -3.84 -25.85
C GLY A 129 2.69 -4.65 -24.65
N THR A 130 3.01 -5.93 -24.66
CA THR A 130 2.56 -6.89 -23.65
C THR A 130 3.68 -7.11 -22.65
N LEU A 131 3.33 -7.18 -21.36
CA LEU A 131 4.24 -7.55 -20.28
C LEU A 131 4.88 -8.91 -20.54
N THR A 132 6.19 -8.99 -20.35
CA THR A 132 6.97 -10.22 -20.46
C THR A 132 7.78 -10.49 -19.19
N ALA A 133 8.28 -11.72 -19.04
CA ALA A 133 9.17 -12.07 -17.95
C ALA A 133 10.52 -11.32 -18.05
N GLU A 134 10.95 -10.96 -19.26
CA GLU A 134 12.16 -10.16 -19.51
C GLU A 134 12.01 -8.73 -18.96
N ASP A 135 10.82 -8.11 -19.07
CA ASP A 135 10.55 -6.78 -18.50
C ASP A 135 10.71 -6.80 -16.97
N VAL A 136 10.24 -7.89 -16.34
CA VAL A 136 10.40 -8.09 -14.90
C VAL A 136 11.86 -8.18 -14.51
N VAL A 137 12.63 -9.04 -15.20
CA VAL A 137 14.06 -9.21 -14.94
C VAL A 137 14.82 -7.92 -15.19
N ALA A 138 14.49 -7.19 -16.27
CA ALA A 138 15.11 -5.89 -16.56
C ALA A 138 14.81 -4.86 -15.47
N THR A 139 13.55 -4.81 -15.01
CA THR A 139 13.13 -3.93 -13.89
C THR A 139 13.95 -4.24 -12.63
N LEU A 140 14.00 -5.49 -12.19
CA LEU A 140 14.74 -5.86 -11.00
C LEU A 140 16.24 -5.54 -11.13
N LYS A 141 16.85 -5.85 -12.29
CA LYS A 141 18.27 -5.57 -12.56
C LYS A 141 18.60 -4.07 -12.49
N ARG A 142 17.69 -3.19 -12.91
CA ARG A 142 17.89 -1.74 -12.81
C ARG A 142 18.19 -1.27 -11.38
N HIS A 143 17.66 -1.96 -10.37
CA HIS A 143 17.83 -1.62 -8.96
C HIS A 143 19.07 -2.22 -8.31
N THR A 144 19.82 -3.11 -8.99
CA THR A 144 20.95 -3.85 -8.38
C THR A 144 22.30 -3.12 -8.42
N ASP A 145 22.43 -2.03 -9.17
CA ASP A 145 23.69 -1.28 -9.24
C ASP A 145 24.07 -0.76 -7.85
N GLU A 146 25.30 -1.00 -7.40
CA GLU A 146 25.81 -0.54 -6.10
C GLU A 146 25.77 0.99 -5.92
N LYS A 147 25.75 1.74 -7.02
CA LYS A 147 25.60 3.20 -7.04
C LYS A 147 24.14 3.63 -7.16
N SER A 148 23.22 2.69 -7.26
CA SER A 148 21.80 2.97 -7.33
C SER A 148 21.34 3.70 -6.07
N GLN A 149 20.55 4.75 -6.26
CA GLN A 149 19.85 5.43 -5.18
C GLN A 149 18.46 4.81 -4.91
N SER A 150 18.21 3.63 -5.46
CA SER A 150 16.94 2.94 -5.33
C SER A 150 16.64 2.58 -3.88
N GLY A 151 15.44 2.93 -3.42
CA GLY A 151 14.93 2.46 -2.13
C GLY A 151 14.80 0.93 -2.02
N ALA A 152 14.74 0.21 -3.16
CA ALA A 152 14.68 -1.24 -3.21
C ALA A 152 16.06 -1.93 -3.29
N LEU A 153 17.18 -1.19 -3.28
CA LEU A 153 18.52 -1.79 -3.39
C LEU A 153 18.73 -2.90 -2.35
N GLY A 154 18.33 -2.66 -1.09
CA GLY A 154 18.45 -3.65 -0.01
C GLY A 154 17.67 -4.94 -0.24
N ILE A 155 16.60 -4.88 -1.05
CA ILE A 155 15.79 -6.05 -1.40
C ILE A 155 16.49 -6.86 -2.51
N VAL A 156 16.88 -6.19 -3.59
CA VAL A 156 17.37 -6.87 -4.80
C VAL A 156 18.83 -7.30 -4.72
N GLN A 157 19.66 -6.66 -3.90
CA GLN A 157 21.08 -7.01 -3.75
C GLN A 157 21.34 -8.44 -3.23
N GLY A 158 20.35 -9.04 -2.54
CA GLY A 158 20.40 -10.44 -2.10
C GLY A 158 20.15 -11.46 -3.21
N ILE A 159 19.72 -11.01 -4.40
CA ILE A 159 19.44 -11.87 -5.55
C ILE A 159 20.71 -12.04 -6.37
N SER A 160 21.25 -13.26 -6.39
CA SER A 160 22.51 -13.58 -7.09
C SER A 160 22.34 -13.85 -8.59
N GLU A 161 21.17 -14.32 -9.00
CA GLU A 161 20.86 -14.62 -10.41
C GLU A 161 19.38 -14.32 -10.69
N MET A 162 19.10 -13.72 -11.84
CA MET A 162 17.74 -13.42 -12.35
C MET A 162 17.65 -13.89 -13.79
N SER A 163 16.69 -14.75 -14.08
CA SER A 163 16.45 -15.26 -15.44
C SER A 163 14.97 -15.26 -15.79
N ALA A 164 14.69 -15.18 -17.08
CA ALA A 164 13.37 -15.29 -17.68
C ALA A 164 13.37 -16.44 -18.69
N GLU A 165 12.34 -17.30 -18.65
CA GLU A 165 12.12 -18.38 -19.61
C GLU A 165 10.61 -18.53 -19.83
N GLY A 166 10.16 -18.15 -21.04
CA GLY A 166 8.73 -18.09 -21.36
C GLY A 166 7.99 -17.09 -20.48
N ASP A 167 7.04 -17.57 -19.69
CA ASP A 167 6.29 -16.76 -18.71
C ASP A 167 6.84 -16.86 -17.28
N MET A 168 7.99 -17.52 -17.09
CA MET A 168 8.57 -17.78 -15.78
C MET A 168 9.76 -16.88 -15.49
N VAL A 169 9.72 -16.19 -14.37
CA VAL A 169 10.89 -15.51 -13.77
C VAL A 169 11.44 -16.36 -12.66
N THR A 170 12.74 -16.65 -12.72
CA THR A 170 13.45 -17.37 -11.65
C THR A 170 14.47 -16.43 -10.98
N LEU A 171 14.38 -16.34 -9.66
CA LEU A 171 15.30 -15.56 -8.81
C LEU A 171 16.06 -16.52 -7.90
N LYS A 172 17.38 -16.55 -7.99
CA LYS A 172 18.24 -17.28 -7.04
C LYS A 172 18.85 -16.32 -6.04
N LEU A 173 18.86 -16.72 -4.79
CA LEU A 173 19.33 -15.90 -3.68
C LEU A 173 20.70 -16.33 -3.20
N ALA A 174 21.50 -15.37 -2.73
CA ALA A 174 22.79 -15.65 -2.09
C ALA A 174 22.62 -16.37 -0.73
N SER A 175 21.48 -16.19 -0.07
CA SER A 175 21.08 -16.85 1.17
C SER A 175 19.57 -17.08 1.20
N ALA A 176 19.13 -18.07 1.98
CA ALA A 176 17.70 -18.37 2.15
C ALA A 176 16.90 -17.16 2.62
N ASN A 177 15.76 -16.90 1.97
CA ASN A 177 14.83 -15.85 2.38
C ASN A 177 13.39 -16.26 2.06
N ALA A 178 12.64 -16.68 3.08
CA ALA A 178 11.25 -17.08 2.95
C ALA A 178 10.30 -15.88 2.71
N ASP A 179 10.72 -14.67 3.02
CA ASP A 179 9.92 -13.46 2.94
C ASP A 179 10.07 -12.73 1.58
N LEU A 180 10.89 -13.26 0.66
CA LEU A 180 11.12 -12.61 -0.63
C LEU A 180 9.82 -12.24 -1.37
N PRO A 181 8.76 -13.07 -1.40
CA PRO A 181 7.52 -12.71 -2.09
C PRO A 181 6.87 -11.43 -1.56
N PHE A 182 6.96 -11.17 -0.25
CA PHE A 182 6.46 -9.94 0.36
C PHE A 182 7.35 -8.73 0.01
N LEU A 183 8.67 -8.94 -0.03
CA LEU A 183 9.64 -7.89 -0.34
C LEU A 183 9.56 -7.45 -1.82
N ILE A 184 9.31 -8.38 -2.74
CA ILE A 184 9.15 -8.08 -4.18
C ILE A 184 7.89 -7.26 -4.48
N GLY A 185 6.94 -7.19 -3.55
CA GLY A 185 5.78 -6.30 -3.60
C GLY A 185 6.09 -4.84 -3.26
N ASP A 186 7.33 -4.48 -2.98
CA ASP A 186 7.73 -3.10 -2.66
C ASP A 186 7.46 -2.15 -3.83
N TYR A 187 6.90 -0.99 -3.55
CA TYR A 187 6.44 0.00 -4.54
C TYR A 187 7.55 0.60 -5.40
N HIS A 188 8.82 0.47 -5.02
CA HIS A 188 9.93 0.84 -5.89
C HIS A 188 10.11 -0.15 -7.05
N LEU A 189 9.58 -1.37 -6.93
CA LEU A 189 9.72 -2.46 -7.90
C LEU A 189 8.54 -2.55 -8.87
N ILE A 190 7.92 -1.42 -9.20
CA ILE A 190 6.91 -1.32 -10.26
C ILE A 190 7.51 -1.77 -11.59
N ILE A 191 6.82 -2.70 -12.25
CA ILE A 191 7.28 -3.26 -13.51
C ILE A 191 7.03 -2.25 -14.64
N GLN A 192 8.08 -1.96 -15.38
CA GLN A 192 8.09 -1.03 -16.51
C GLN A 192 8.55 -1.72 -17.79
N PRO A 193 8.12 -1.27 -18.98
CA PRO A 193 8.57 -1.85 -20.25
C PRO A 193 10.09 -1.70 -20.38
N GLY A 194 10.77 -2.79 -20.74
CA GLY A 194 12.24 -2.83 -20.81
C GLY A 194 12.94 -2.49 -19.49
N GLY A 195 12.24 -2.64 -18.35
CA GLY A 195 12.74 -2.28 -17.03
C GLY A 195 12.79 -0.78 -16.74
N GLY A 196 12.23 0.07 -17.60
CA GLY A 196 12.31 1.52 -17.46
C GLY A 196 13.70 2.10 -17.63
N VAL A 197 14.63 1.36 -18.27
CA VAL A 197 16.06 1.76 -18.36
C VAL A 197 16.23 3.07 -19.13
N ASP A 198 15.51 3.24 -20.25
CA ASP A 198 15.64 4.41 -21.11
C ASP A 198 14.98 5.65 -20.53
N ASN A 199 13.83 5.50 -19.88
CA ASN A 199 13.09 6.60 -19.26
C ASN A 199 12.27 6.11 -18.06
N PRO A 200 12.89 5.96 -16.89
CA PRO A 200 12.22 5.45 -15.68
C PRO A 200 11.09 6.37 -15.17
N ALA A 201 11.15 7.64 -15.49
CA ALA A 201 10.15 8.65 -15.09
C ALA A 201 9.02 8.85 -16.13
N ALA A 202 8.90 7.97 -17.12
CA ALA A 202 7.85 8.08 -18.15
C ALA A 202 6.43 7.90 -17.61
N GLY A 203 6.24 7.33 -16.40
CA GLY A 203 4.93 7.02 -15.84
C GLY A 203 4.19 5.94 -16.64
N ILE A 204 4.93 5.02 -17.28
CA ILE A 204 4.38 3.93 -18.08
C ILE A 204 4.49 2.63 -17.29
N GLY A 205 3.35 2.06 -16.97
CA GLY A 205 3.20 0.78 -16.27
C GLY A 205 1.99 0.03 -16.78
N THR A 206 1.44 -0.84 -15.95
CA THR A 206 0.30 -1.73 -16.25
C THR A 206 -0.96 -1.37 -15.48
N GLY A 207 -0.92 -0.35 -14.63
CA GLY A 207 -1.96 -0.03 -13.66
C GLY A 207 -3.30 0.39 -14.27
N ALA A 208 -4.29 0.56 -13.38
CA ALA A 208 -5.66 0.89 -13.74
C ALA A 208 -5.82 2.28 -14.37
N TYR A 209 -4.84 3.16 -14.19
CA TYR A 209 -4.87 4.53 -14.71
C TYR A 209 -3.55 4.91 -15.37
N LYS A 210 -3.65 5.69 -16.45
CA LYS A 210 -2.52 6.23 -17.22
C LYS A 210 -2.24 7.65 -16.79
N VAL A 211 -0.98 8.01 -16.65
CA VAL A 211 -0.57 9.41 -16.37
C VAL A 211 -0.90 10.29 -17.57
N THR A 212 -1.64 11.37 -17.34
CA THR A 212 -1.95 12.38 -18.37
C THR A 212 -1.16 13.69 -18.14
N SER A 213 -0.89 14.01 -16.87
CA SER A 213 -0.06 15.17 -16.50
C SER A 213 0.58 14.93 -15.13
N TYR A 214 1.76 15.47 -14.96
CA TYR A 214 2.46 15.44 -13.68
C TYR A 214 3.24 16.75 -13.46
N GLU A 215 2.89 17.45 -12.39
CA GLU A 215 3.62 18.60 -11.88
C GLU A 215 4.11 18.27 -10.46
N PRO A 216 5.43 18.02 -10.29
CA PRO A 216 5.99 17.58 -9.02
C PRO A 216 5.66 18.53 -7.87
N GLY A 217 5.18 17.97 -6.75
CA GLY A 217 4.78 18.75 -5.58
C GLY A 217 3.48 19.55 -5.73
N VAL A 218 2.77 19.42 -6.85
CA VAL A 218 1.51 20.14 -7.10
C VAL A 218 0.38 19.17 -7.39
N ILE A 219 0.42 18.47 -8.54
CA ILE A 219 -0.67 17.60 -8.97
C ILE A 219 -0.18 16.50 -9.91
N ALA A 220 -0.80 15.34 -9.81
CA ALA A 220 -0.75 14.29 -10.82
C ALA A 220 -2.16 13.99 -11.31
N THR A 221 -2.36 13.92 -12.63
CA THR A 221 -3.64 13.61 -13.25
C THR A 221 -3.57 12.35 -14.08
N PHE A 222 -4.67 11.59 -14.06
CA PHE A 222 -4.72 10.27 -14.68
C PHE A 222 -6.06 10.06 -15.37
N GLU A 223 -6.03 9.31 -16.46
CA GLU A 223 -7.22 8.76 -17.10
C GLU A 223 -7.31 7.23 -16.91
N ARG A 224 -8.51 6.69 -16.95
CA ARG A 224 -8.70 5.25 -16.82
C ARG A 224 -8.03 4.51 -17.99
N ASN A 225 -7.31 3.42 -17.67
CA ASN A 225 -6.78 2.49 -18.64
C ASN A 225 -7.92 1.57 -19.15
N PRO A 226 -8.36 1.71 -20.41
CA PRO A 226 -9.46 0.89 -20.95
C PRO A 226 -9.07 -0.59 -21.10
N ASN A 227 -7.76 -0.88 -21.18
CA ASN A 227 -7.22 -2.22 -21.36
C ASN A 227 -6.68 -2.82 -20.06
N TYR A 228 -7.14 -2.29 -18.92
CA TYR A 228 -6.69 -2.82 -17.64
C TYR A 228 -7.17 -4.26 -17.43
N TRP A 229 -6.25 -5.15 -17.09
CA TRP A 229 -6.49 -6.59 -17.00
C TRP A 229 -7.45 -6.98 -15.85
N ASP A 230 -7.49 -6.21 -14.76
CA ASP A 230 -8.31 -6.49 -13.57
C ASP A 230 -9.60 -5.65 -13.58
N SER A 231 -10.68 -6.21 -14.07
CA SER A 231 -11.98 -5.53 -14.15
C SER A 231 -12.62 -5.20 -12.79
N SER A 232 -12.09 -5.73 -11.70
CA SER A 232 -12.56 -5.43 -10.33
C SER A 232 -12.04 -4.11 -9.78
N ARG A 233 -11.18 -3.40 -10.50
CA ARG A 233 -10.54 -2.14 -10.11
C ARG A 233 -10.69 -1.08 -11.21
N GLY A 234 -10.29 0.16 -10.94
CA GLY A 234 -10.28 1.22 -11.94
C GLY A 234 -11.67 1.71 -12.34
N HIS A 235 -12.55 1.96 -11.38
CA HIS A 235 -13.96 2.28 -11.65
C HIS A 235 -14.21 3.76 -12.00
N ALA A 236 -13.39 4.69 -11.53
CA ALA A 236 -13.47 6.11 -11.90
C ALA A 236 -12.98 6.32 -13.34
N ASP A 237 -13.45 7.37 -14.03
CA ASP A 237 -12.94 7.74 -15.36
C ASP A 237 -11.55 8.39 -15.30
N GLY A 238 -11.24 9.02 -14.18
CA GLY A 238 -9.94 9.64 -13.92
C GLY A 238 -9.64 9.76 -12.44
N VAL A 239 -8.38 10.06 -12.14
CA VAL A 239 -7.88 10.35 -10.79
C VAL A 239 -7.08 11.64 -10.82
N GLU A 240 -7.26 12.49 -9.82
CA GLU A 240 -6.43 13.66 -9.57
C GLU A 240 -5.84 13.53 -8.16
N ILE A 241 -4.52 13.53 -8.04
CA ILE A 241 -3.80 13.50 -6.77
C ILE A 241 -3.18 14.88 -6.56
N LEU A 242 -3.77 15.64 -5.65
CA LEU A 242 -3.32 16.97 -5.30
C LEU A 242 -2.36 16.93 -4.12
N THR A 243 -1.26 17.65 -4.20
CA THR A 243 -0.38 17.88 -3.06
C THR A 243 -0.96 18.96 -2.16
N ILE A 244 -1.33 18.61 -0.94
CA ILE A 244 -1.81 19.56 0.06
C ILE A 244 -1.06 19.26 1.37
N ASN A 245 0.12 19.84 1.53
CA ASN A 245 1.01 19.57 2.66
C ASN A 245 0.51 20.17 3.99
N ASP A 246 -0.19 21.29 3.94
CA ASP A 246 -0.76 21.91 5.13
C ASP A 246 -2.01 21.16 5.62
N ASP A 247 -2.01 20.74 6.88
CA ASP A 247 -3.09 19.93 7.48
C ASP A 247 -4.43 20.70 7.51
N THR A 248 -4.38 22.02 7.75
CA THR A 248 -5.58 22.86 7.80
C THR A 248 -6.20 23.01 6.41
N ALA A 249 -5.36 23.27 5.40
CA ALA A 249 -5.80 23.37 4.00
C ALA A 249 -6.37 22.02 3.52
N ARG A 250 -5.73 20.90 3.87
CA ARG A 250 -6.18 19.56 3.49
C ARG A 250 -7.52 19.21 4.15
N THR A 251 -7.70 19.58 5.42
CA THR A 251 -8.98 19.44 6.14
C THR A 251 -10.08 20.31 5.53
N ALA A 252 -9.77 21.55 5.20
CA ALA A 252 -10.74 22.44 4.54
C ALA A 252 -11.16 21.94 3.16
N ALA A 253 -10.23 21.34 2.40
CA ALA A 253 -10.50 20.78 1.07
C ALA A 253 -11.51 19.62 1.13
N ILE A 254 -11.39 18.69 2.10
CA ILE A 254 -12.37 17.61 2.26
C ILE A 254 -13.73 18.12 2.75
N GLN A 255 -13.75 19.06 3.70
CA GLN A 255 -15.00 19.65 4.19
C GLN A 255 -15.76 20.45 3.13
N ALA A 256 -15.02 21.09 2.20
CA ALA A 256 -15.60 21.83 1.07
C ALA A 256 -15.97 20.92 -0.13
N GLY A 257 -15.70 19.62 -0.07
CA GLY A 257 -15.93 18.69 -1.19
C GLY A 257 -15.01 18.93 -2.39
N GLN A 258 -13.90 19.65 -2.21
CA GLN A 258 -12.89 19.86 -3.26
C GLN A 258 -12.11 18.58 -3.56
N VAL A 259 -11.91 17.75 -2.53
CA VAL A 259 -11.33 16.41 -2.64
C VAL A 259 -12.29 15.39 -2.01
N HIS A 260 -12.18 14.14 -2.43
CA HIS A 260 -13.02 13.02 -1.96
C HIS A 260 -12.33 12.17 -0.90
N MET A 261 -11.03 12.29 -0.77
CA MET A 261 -10.21 11.57 0.20
C MET A 261 -9.00 12.42 0.61
N ILE A 262 -8.60 12.31 1.86
CA ILE A 262 -7.35 12.87 2.37
C ILE A 262 -6.62 11.83 3.24
N ASP A 263 -5.31 11.96 3.35
CA ASP A 263 -4.49 11.17 4.26
C ASP A 263 -4.17 11.92 5.56
N ARG A 264 -3.63 11.21 6.54
CA ARG A 264 -2.99 11.74 7.76
C ARG A 264 -3.81 12.81 8.49
N VAL A 265 -5.04 12.48 8.83
CA VAL A 265 -5.91 13.36 9.63
C VAL A 265 -5.29 13.59 11.01
N ASP A 266 -5.15 14.86 11.43
CA ASP A 266 -4.71 15.19 12.79
C ASP A 266 -5.70 14.58 13.82
N PRO A 267 -5.23 13.79 14.79
CA PRO A 267 -6.07 13.23 15.83
C PRO A 267 -6.97 14.24 16.55
N LYS A 268 -6.53 15.49 16.67
CA LYS A 268 -7.27 16.56 17.36
C LYS A 268 -8.57 16.97 16.67
N ILE A 269 -8.65 16.78 15.34
CA ILE A 269 -9.81 17.19 14.54
C ILE A 269 -10.71 16.02 14.13
N VAL A 270 -10.37 14.79 14.51
CA VAL A 270 -11.14 13.59 14.15
C VAL A 270 -12.59 13.71 14.56
N GLU A 271 -12.88 14.16 15.79
CA GLU A 271 -14.26 14.30 16.27
C GLU A 271 -15.03 15.41 15.52
N LEU A 272 -14.35 16.47 15.11
CA LEU A 272 -14.93 17.50 14.25
C LEU A 272 -15.31 16.91 12.88
N LEU A 273 -14.39 16.17 12.25
CA LEU A 273 -14.65 15.55 10.96
C LEU A 273 -15.75 14.51 11.01
N LYS A 274 -15.84 13.70 12.07
CA LYS A 274 -16.94 12.77 12.27
C LYS A 274 -18.30 13.45 12.38
N SER A 275 -18.36 14.70 12.83
CA SER A 275 -19.59 15.50 12.89
C SER A 275 -19.88 16.24 11.59
N THR A 276 -18.98 16.25 10.63
CA THR A 276 -19.18 16.86 9.32
C THR A 276 -20.03 15.94 8.44
N PRO A 277 -21.15 16.41 7.90
CA PRO A 277 -21.99 15.60 7.01
C PRO A 277 -21.19 15.03 5.85
N GLU A 278 -21.48 13.77 5.49
CA GLU A 278 -20.87 13.05 4.35
C GLU A 278 -19.35 12.76 4.48
N VAL A 279 -18.69 13.12 5.59
CA VAL A 279 -17.30 12.77 5.85
C VAL A 279 -17.23 11.51 6.72
N ILE A 280 -16.48 10.52 6.26
CA ILE A 280 -16.20 9.28 6.99
C ILE A 280 -14.73 9.29 7.39
N VAL A 281 -14.45 9.07 8.68
CA VAL A 281 -13.10 8.92 9.18
C VAL A 281 -12.81 7.44 9.38
N GLU A 282 -11.94 6.91 8.53
CA GLU A 282 -11.49 5.52 8.60
C GLU A 282 -10.15 5.42 9.33
N ARG A 283 -9.99 4.35 10.10
CA ARG A 283 -8.73 4.01 10.76
C ARG A 283 -8.21 2.69 10.20
N ALA A 284 -7.02 2.73 9.63
CA ALA A 284 -6.31 1.53 9.21
C ALA A 284 -5.14 1.25 10.17
N SER A 285 -4.98 0.00 10.57
CA SER A 285 -3.76 -0.48 11.24
C SER A 285 -2.77 -0.94 10.18
N GLY A 286 -1.49 -0.65 10.39
CA GLY A 286 -0.45 -1.01 9.45
C GLY A 286 0.91 -1.17 10.14
N PRO A 287 1.98 -1.48 9.39
CA PRO A 287 3.31 -1.68 9.91
C PRO A 287 4.02 -0.39 10.35
N GLY A 288 3.47 0.78 9.98
CA GLY A 288 4.07 2.08 10.29
C GLY A 288 4.19 2.31 11.81
N HIS A 289 5.33 2.87 12.23
CA HIS A 289 5.59 3.18 13.64
C HIS A 289 6.41 4.47 13.77
N TYR A 290 6.23 5.14 14.90
CA TYR A 290 7.04 6.29 15.28
C TYR A 290 8.17 5.85 16.19
N VAL A 291 9.38 6.33 15.94
CA VAL A 291 10.59 5.98 16.68
C VAL A 291 11.42 7.20 17.01
N PHE A 292 12.18 7.13 18.12
CA PHE A 292 13.31 8.01 18.39
C PHE A 292 14.58 7.24 18.04
N ILE A 293 15.17 7.54 16.89
CA ILE A 293 16.33 6.82 16.39
C ILE A 293 17.57 7.23 17.16
N MET A 294 18.32 6.24 17.67
CA MET A 294 19.59 6.43 18.33
C MET A 294 20.68 5.64 17.59
N HIS A 295 21.64 6.34 16.99
CA HIS A 295 22.79 5.74 16.30
C HIS A 295 23.76 5.14 17.32
N CYS A 296 23.66 3.83 17.54
CA CYS A 296 24.39 3.13 18.59
C CYS A 296 25.93 3.10 18.39
N ASP A 297 26.40 3.42 17.20
CA ASP A 297 27.80 3.49 16.79
C ASP A 297 28.43 4.88 16.93
N LYS A 298 27.65 5.87 17.41
CA LYS A 298 28.09 7.27 17.52
C LYS A 298 27.75 7.87 18.88
N ALA A 299 28.70 8.67 19.41
CA ALA A 299 28.47 9.48 20.60
C ALA A 299 27.30 10.48 20.36
N PRO A 300 26.46 10.72 21.39
CA PRO A 300 26.53 10.14 22.73
C PRO A 300 25.77 8.80 22.85
N PHE A 301 25.22 8.29 21.77
CA PHE A 301 24.33 7.11 21.79
C PHE A 301 25.08 5.77 21.70
N ASP A 302 26.40 5.76 21.61
CA ASP A 302 27.24 4.59 21.85
C ASP A 302 27.18 4.11 23.31
N ASN A 303 26.82 5.01 24.24
CA ASN A 303 26.57 4.69 25.64
C ASN A 303 25.20 3.99 25.83
N ASN A 304 25.23 2.71 26.24
CA ASN A 304 24.03 1.94 26.48
C ASN A 304 23.14 2.49 27.62
N ASP A 305 23.75 3.00 28.68
CA ASP A 305 23.00 3.50 29.84
C ASP A 305 22.22 4.76 29.49
N LEU A 306 22.77 5.62 28.61
CA LEU A 306 22.05 6.78 28.09
C LEU A 306 20.85 6.35 27.27
N ARG A 307 21.01 5.37 26.37
CA ARG A 307 19.88 4.86 25.58
C ARG A 307 18.78 4.27 26.46
N MET A 308 19.16 3.50 27.49
CA MET A 308 18.22 2.94 28.45
C MET A 308 17.52 4.01 29.27
N ALA A 309 18.24 5.03 29.74
CA ALA A 309 17.67 6.16 30.45
C ALA A 309 16.59 6.88 29.61
N LEU A 310 16.89 7.16 28.35
CA LEU A 310 15.92 7.77 27.43
C LEU A 310 14.68 6.89 27.20
N LYS A 311 14.86 5.58 27.04
CA LYS A 311 13.74 4.64 26.92
C LYS A 311 12.85 4.62 28.16
N MET A 312 13.44 4.68 29.36
CA MET A 312 12.72 4.69 30.63
C MET A 312 12.05 6.02 30.93
N ALA A 313 12.58 7.13 30.40
CA ALA A 313 12.03 8.48 30.62
C ALA A 313 10.71 8.70 29.86
N ILE A 314 10.38 7.88 28.86
CA ILE A 314 9.22 8.08 28.00
C ILE A 314 8.05 7.21 28.47
N ASN A 315 6.95 7.84 28.83
CA ASN A 315 5.67 7.16 29.04
C ASN A 315 4.97 6.98 27.69
N ARG A 316 5.15 5.81 27.06
CA ARG A 316 4.59 5.52 25.73
C ARG A 316 3.08 5.54 25.69
N GLN A 317 2.39 5.13 26.78
CA GLN A 317 0.94 5.18 26.82
C GLN A 317 0.45 6.64 26.79
N GLU A 318 1.12 7.51 27.55
CA GLU A 318 0.79 8.93 27.55
C GLU A 318 0.99 9.59 26.18
N LEU A 319 1.99 9.17 25.40
CA LEU A 319 2.15 9.61 24.01
C LEU A 319 0.98 9.14 23.13
N VAL A 320 0.55 7.88 23.26
CA VAL A 320 -0.61 7.38 22.53
C VAL A 320 -1.87 8.18 22.89
N ASP A 321 -2.10 8.42 24.17
CA ASP A 321 -3.32 9.07 24.64
C ASP A 321 -3.35 10.58 24.30
N LYS A 322 -2.23 11.29 24.54
CA LYS A 322 -2.18 12.76 24.42
C LYS A 322 -1.76 13.24 23.03
N VAL A 323 -0.83 12.55 22.38
CA VAL A 323 -0.31 12.97 21.06
C VAL A 323 -1.12 12.35 19.95
N LEU A 324 -1.42 11.05 20.04
CA LEU A 324 -2.17 10.34 19.03
C LEU A 324 -3.69 10.28 19.31
N GLY A 325 -4.19 10.92 20.37
CA GLY A 325 -5.60 10.92 20.71
C GLY A 325 -6.23 9.52 20.86
N GLY A 326 -5.41 8.51 21.22
CA GLY A 326 -5.83 7.11 21.27
C GLY A 326 -5.86 6.39 19.91
N PHE A 327 -5.47 7.06 18.82
CA PHE A 327 -5.46 6.48 17.46
C PHE A 327 -4.18 5.67 17.14
N GLY A 328 -3.41 5.29 18.14
CA GLY A 328 -2.24 4.45 18.02
C GLY A 328 -2.26 3.28 18.99
N SER A 329 -1.20 2.50 18.97
CA SER A 329 -0.91 1.48 19.98
C SER A 329 0.53 1.61 20.45
N ARG A 330 0.79 1.11 21.67
CA ARG A 330 2.13 1.16 22.24
C ARG A 330 3.06 0.19 21.52
N GLY A 331 4.18 0.70 21.00
CA GLY A 331 5.26 -0.11 20.43
C GLY A 331 6.13 -0.77 21.51
N ASN A 332 6.91 -1.75 21.08
CA ASN A 332 7.79 -2.58 21.92
C ASN A 332 9.29 -2.42 21.62
N ASP A 333 9.70 -1.33 20.98
CA ASP A 333 11.08 -1.08 20.50
C ASP A 333 11.58 -2.06 19.42
N PHE A 334 10.68 -2.78 18.79
CA PHE A 334 11.00 -3.71 17.73
C PHE A 334 10.31 -3.27 16.43
N PRO A 335 11.02 -3.21 15.28
CA PRO A 335 10.45 -2.70 14.04
C PRO A 335 9.35 -3.60 13.47
N ILE A 336 9.37 -4.89 13.78
CA ILE A 336 8.36 -5.85 13.35
C ILE A 336 7.26 -5.90 14.41
N ASN A 337 6.05 -5.55 14.05
CA ASN A 337 4.89 -5.57 14.93
C ASN A 337 3.88 -6.64 14.49
N ALA A 338 2.78 -6.78 15.23
CA ALA A 338 1.75 -7.80 14.99
C ALA A 338 0.95 -7.61 13.67
N ALA A 339 1.20 -6.55 12.92
CA ALA A 339 0.61 -6.35 11.59
C ALA A 339 1.40 -7.06 10.47
N TYR A 340 2.63 -7.49 10.75
CA TYR A 340 3.39 -8.31 9.81
C TYR A 340 2.91 -9.77 9.89
N PRO A 341 2.77 -10.47 8.77
CA PRO A 341 2.53 -11.90 8.76
C PRO A 341 3.76 -12.63 9.35
N MET A 342 3.55 -13.44 10.34
CA MET A 342 4.59 -14.28 10.97
C MET A 342 4.23 -15.74 10.87
#